data_7f88662e5662cfb41978ff3116ad0a77
#
_entry.id   7f88662e5662cfb41978ff3116ad0a77
#
_cell.length_a   1.000
_cell.length_b   1.000
_cell.length_c   1.000
_cell.angle_alpha   90.00
_cell.angle_beta   90.00
_cell.angle_gamma   90.00
#
_symmetry.space_group_name_H-M   'P 1'
#
loop_
_entity.id
_entity.type
_entity.pdbx_description
1 polymer ?
#
loop_
_entity_poly.entity_id
_entity_poly.type
_entity_poly.pdbx_seq_one_letter_code
_entity_poly.pdbx_strand_id
1 'polypeptide(L)'
;MNTLQNNILRNHNNNLSVFFTAGFPKIDSTTEILGILNNTAVDFIEIGIPFSDPLADGPVIQHSSTIALQNGMTLELLFSQLRTVKDKIRKPFLLMGYLNSLLAMGIETFYQNCSESGVHHIIIPDLPIKECLKEHKPFADKSGVSPVFLITPSTSEKRIREIDGISKAFIYLVSGNTTTGNQSEMQTEAIKKITAMKLKNPVIIGFGIKNRADFQQACSLADGAIIGSAFINIIAQSNNIQQDIPQFIQQIKNI
;
A
#
# COMPACT_ATOMS: atom_id res chain seq x y z
N MET A 1 17.61 3.23 -10.35
CA MET A 1 16.39 3.99 -10.70
C MET A 1 15.22 3.31 -10.04
N ASN A 2 14.34 4.06 -9.39
CA ASN A 2 13.20 3.48 -8.67
C ASN A 2 12.17 2.91 -9.65
N THR A 3 12.11 1.58 -9.74
CA THR A 3 11.27 0.85 -10.70
C THR A 3 9.78 1.15 -10.49
N LEU A 4 9.33 1.31 -9.23
CA LEU A 4 7.94 1.58 -8.89
C LEU A 4 7.50 2.97 -9.37
N GLN A 5 8.27 4.02 -9.05
CA GLN A 5 7.96 5.39 -9.51
C GLN A 5 7.87 5.47 -11.03
N ASN A 6 8.85 4.89 -11.73
CA ASN A 6 8.87 4.89 -13.19
C ASN A 6 7.68 4.12 -13.80
N ASN A 7 7.26 3.02 -13.18
CA ASN A 7 6.09 2.27 -13.63
C ASN A 7 4.80 3.09 -13.46
N ILE A 8 4.63 3.75 -12.31
CA ILE A 8 3.46 4.60 -12.06
C ILE A 8 3.41 5.77 -13.06
N LEU A 9 4.53 6.45 -13.26
CA LEU A 9 4.58 7.58 -14.19
C LEU A 9 4.35 7.19 -15.67
N ARG A 10 4.68 5.95 -16.07
CA ARG A 10 4.44 5.47 -17.43
C ARG A 10 2.97 5.17 -17.72
N ASN A 11 2.20 4.76 -16.72
CA ASN A 11 0.83 4.30 -16.89
C ASN A 11 -0.23 5.42 -16.85
N HIS A 12 0.19 6.67 -16.67
CA HIS A 12 -0.67 7.87 -16.67
C HIS A 12 -2.08 7.67 -16.09
N ASN A 13 -2.30 8.08 -14.86
CA ASN A 13 -3.62 8.18 -14.22
C ASN A 13 -4.50 6.90 -14.19
N ASN A 14 -3.91 5.71 -14.31
CA ASN A 14 -4.68 4.46 -14.30
C ASN A 14 -3.94 3.34 -13.54
N ASN A 15 -3.16 3.72 -12.52
CA ASN A 15 -2.42 2.75 -11.74
C ASN A 15 -3.33 2.10 -10.70
N LEU A 16 -3.37 0.78 -10.69
CA LEU A 16 -4.11 -0.03 -9.74
C LEU A 16 -3.16 -0.76 -8.80
N SER A 17 -3.33 -0.55 -7.51
CA SER A 17 -2.77 -1.42 -6.49
C SER A 17 -3.88 -2.09 -5.68
N VAL A 18 -3.56 -3.22 -5.09
CA VAL A 18 -4.40 -3.85 -4.08
C VAL A 18 -3.62 -4.03 -2.80
N PHE A 19 -4.31 -3.86 -1.67
CA PHE A 19 -3.79 -4.16 -0.35
C PHE A 19 -4.38 -5.50 0.15
N PHE A 20 -3.54 -6.34 0.75
CA PHE A 20 -3.99 -7.50 1.50
C PHE A 20 -3.11 -7.74 2.73
N THR A 21 -3.66 -8.38 3.77
CA THR A 21 -2.96 -8.69 5.00
C THR A 21 -2.17 -10.00 4.85
N ALA A 22 -0.88 -9.99 5.15
CA ALA A 22 -0.03 -11.18 5.15
C ALA A 22 -0.58 -12.24 6.12
N GLY A 23 -0.64 -13.51 5.69
CA GLY A 23 -1.17 -14.61 6.51
C GLY A 23 -2.70 -14.69 6.59
N PHE A 24 -3.41 -13.90 5.78
CA PHE A 24 -4.87 -13.94 5.67
C PHE A 24 -5.30 -14.43 4.28
N PRO A 25 -6.33 -15.29 4.15
CA PRO A 25 -7.08 -15.96 5.22
C PRO A 25 -6.36 -17.13 5.88
N LYS A 26 -5.28 -17.65 5.29
CA LYS A 26 -4.46 -18.76 5.80
C LYS A 26 -3.00 -18.31 5.85
N ILE A 27 -2.20 -19.00 6.67
CA ILE A 27 -0.79 -18.67 6.88
C ILE A 27 0.02 -18.58 5.58
N ASP A 28 -0.24 -19.46 4.62
CA ASP A 28 0.48 -19.54 3.34
C ASP A 28 -0.13 -18.68 2.23
N SER A 29 -1.25 -17.98 2.48
CA SER A 29 -1.96 -17.21 1.47
C SER A 29 -1.13 -16.05 0.91
N THR A 30 -0.16 -15.54 1.65
CA THR A 30 0.69 -14.42 1.21
C THR A 30 1.39 -14.74 -0.12
N THR A 31 2.06 -15.88 -0.20
CA THR A 31 2.83 -16.27 -1.40
C THR A 31 1.91 -16.66 -2.55
N GLU A 32 0.78 -17.29 -2.26
CA GLU A 32 -0.22 -17.66 -3.25
C GLU A 32 -0.87 -16.43 -3.89
N ILE A 33 -1.34 -15.47 -3.08
CA ILE A 33 -1.94 -14.22 -3.57
C ILE A 33 -0.93 -13.42 -4.41
N LEU A 34 0.32 -13.31 -3.96
CA LEU A 34 1.39 -12.67 -4.73
C LEU A 34 1.59 -13.33 -6.10
N GLY A 35 1.62 -14.66 -6.13
CA GLY A 35 1.76 -15.43 -7.38
C GLY A 35 0.61 -15.18 -8.35
N ILE A 36 -0.63 -15.11 -7.86
CA ILE A 36 -1.80 -14.80 -8.67
C ILE A 36 -1.73 -13.36 -9.19
N LEU A 37 -1.52 -12.39 -8.31
CA LEU A 37 -1.47 -10.97 -8.65
C LEU A 37 -0.35 -10.64 -9.66
N ASN A 38 0.77 -11.35 -9.59
CA ASN A 38 1.88 -11.21 -10.54
C ASN A 38 1.45 -11.39 -12.01
N ASN A 39 0.37 -12.15 -12.25
CA ASN A 39 -0.16 -12.45 -13.58
C ASN A 39 -1.45 -11.66 -13.91
N THR A 40 -1.77 -10.64 -13.13
CA THR A 40 -2.94 -9.78 -13.35
C THR A 40 -2.54 -8.38 -13.82
N ALA A 41 -3.52 -7.52 -14.05
CA ALA A 41 -3.32 -6.13 -14.48
C ALA A 41 -3.10 -5.15 -13.31
N VAL A 42 -2.75 -5.59 -12.11
CA VAL A 42 -2.28 -4.68 -11.06
C VAL A 42 -0.93 -4.10 -11.44
N ASP A 43 -0.66 -2.86 -11.05
CA ASP A 43 0.60 -2.18 -11.36
C ASP A 43 1.63 -2.36 -10.24
N PHE A 44 1.17 -2.45 -9.00
CA PHE A 44 1.97 -2.79 -7.82
C PHE A 44 1.08 -3.40 -6.73
N ILE A 45 1.70 -3.94 -5.67
CA ILE A 45 1.01 -4.69 -4.63
C ILE A 45 1.41 -4.15 -3.27
N GLU A 46 0.44 -3.99 -2.36
CA GLU A 46 0.66 -3.57 -0.99
C GLU A 46 0.35 -4.72 -0.03
N ILE A 47 1.32 -5.12 0.78
CA ILE A 47 1.21 -6.22 1.73
C ILE A 47 1.20 -5.65 3.14
N GLY A 48 0.09 -5.81 3.85
CA GLY A 48 -0.06 -5.41 5.24
C GLY A 48 0.64 -6.37 6.19
N ILE A 49 1.49 -5.85 7.06
CA ILE A 49 2.04 -6.57 8.21
C ILE A 49 0.93 -6.61 9.27
N PRO A 50 0.43 -7.79 9.68
CA PRO A 50 -0.63 -7.86 10.67
C PRO A 50 -0.18 -7.29 12.02
N PHE A 51 -1.06 -6.54 12.67
CA PHE A 51 -0.79 -5.91 13.95
C PHE A 51 -2.02 -5.99 14.85
N SER A 52 -1.82 -6.12 16.17
CA SER A 52 -2.90 -6.28 17.15
C SER A 52 -3.76 -5.04 17.35
N ASP A 53 -3.15 -3.84 17.19
CA ASP A 53 -3.76 -2.56 17.53
C ASP A 53 -3.70 -1.55 16.34
N PRO A 54 -4.30 -1.88 15.18
CA PRO A 54 -4.14 -1.12 13.95
C PRO A 54 -5.07 0.10 13.94
N LEU A 55 -4.69 1.18 14.62
CA LEU A 55 -5.51 2.37 14.84
C LEU A 55 -5.91 3.12 13.57
N ALA A 56 -5.12 3.02 12.52
CA ALA A 56 -5.41 3.68 11.23
C ALA A 56 -6.30 2.85 10.31
N ASP A 57 -6.56 1.57 10.63
CA ASP A 57 -7.25 0.63 9.75
C ASP A 57 -8.74 0.54 10.04
N GLY A 58 -9.53 0.32 8.99
CA GLY A 58 -10.96 0.05 9.11
C GLY A 58 -11.25 -1.40 9.57
N PRO A 59 -12.53 -1.69 9.95
CA PRO A 59 -12.92 -2.98 10.56
C PRO A 59 -12.53 -4.22 9.75
N VAL A 60 -12.58 -4.15 8.41
CA VAL A 60 -12.24 -5.28 7.52
C VAL A 60 -10.75 -5.62 7.63
N ILE A 61 -9.88 -4.60 7.62
CA ILE A 61 -8.42 -4.77 7.73
C ILE A 61 -8.07 -5.22 9.16
N GLN A 62 -8.69 -4.64 10.19
CA GLN A 62 -8.52 -5.06 11.58
C GLN A 62 -8.86 -6.56 11.75
N HIS A 63 -10.00 -6.98 11.19
CA HIS A 63 -10.42 -8.38 11.25
C HIS A 63 -9.43 -9.31 10.53
N SER A 64 -8.96 -8.94 9.33
CA SER A 64 -7.96 -9.73 8.61
C SER A 64 -6.62 -9.83 9.36
N SER A 65 -6.19 -8.76 10.04
CA SER A 65 -5.02 -8.76 10.91
C SER A 65 -5.19 -9.70 12.10
N THR A 66 -6.36 -9.68 12.75
CA THR A 66 -6.67 -10.59 13.86
C THR A 66 -6.56 -12.06 13.43
N ILE A 67 -7.16 -12.42 12.28
CA ILE A 67 -7.09 -13.79 11.75
C ILE A 67 -5.65 -14.16 11.39
N ALA A 68 -4.91 -13.27 10.74
CA ALA A 68 -3.52 -13.52 10.36
C ALA A 68 -2.63 -13.79 11.58
N LEU A 69 -2.80 -13.03 12.67
CA LEU A 69 -2.10 -13.26 13.95
C LEU A 69 -2.51 -14.59 14.58
N GLN A 70 -3.80 -14.94 14.57
CA GLN A 70 -4.30 -16.23 15.04
C GLN A 70 -3.73 -17.41 14.22
N ASN A 71 -3.52 -17.21 12.92
CA ASN A 71 -2.85 -18.18 12.05
C ASN A 71 -1.34 -18.31 12.36
N GLY A 72 -0.78 -17.49 13.25
CA GLY A 72 0.64 -17.50 13.63
C GLY A 72 1.55 -16.67 12.72
N MET A 73 1.00 -15.72 11.95
CA MET A 73 1.84 -14.83 11.13
C MET A 73 2.67 -13.92 12.02
N THR A 74 3.97 -13.90 11.74
CA THR A 74 4.95 -13.00 12.34
C THR A 74 5.72 -12.26 11.25
N LEU A 75 6.43 -11.21 11.62
CA LEU A 75 7.25 -10.46 10.67
C LEU A 75 8.41 -11.31 10.10
N GLU A 76 9.01 -12.16 10.93
CA GLU A 76 10.06 -13.10 10.53
C GLU A 76 9.54 -14.12 9.52
N LEU A 77 8.35 -14.67 9.77
CA LEU A 77 7.71 -15.63 8.86
C LEU A 77 7.34 -14.96 7.53
N LEU A 78 6.81 -13.72 7.58
CA LEU A 78 6.53 -12.95 6.36
C LEU A 78 7.79 -12.77 5.52
N PHE A 79 8.90 -12.32 6.11
CA PHE A 79 10.16 -12.18 5.38
C PHE A 79 10.66 -13.51 4.83
N SER A 80 10.53 -14.60 5.60
CA SER A 80 10.88 -15.95 5.14
C SER A 80 10.06 -16.34 3.90
N GLN A 81 8.75 -16.14 3.93
CA GLN A 81 7.86 -16.39 2.78
C GLN A 81 8.25 -15.54 1.57
N LEU A 82 8.46 -14.24 1.73
CA LEU A 82 8.82 -13.34 0.64
C LEU A 82 10.14 -13.74 -0.04
N ARG A 83 11.15 -14.17 0.73
CA ARG A 83 12.43 -14.67 0.16
C ARG A 83 12.23 -15.87 -0.78
N THR A 84 11.23 -16.73 -0.54
CA THR A 84 10.98 -17.90 -1.39
C THR A 84 10.39 -17.55 -2.76
N VAL A 85 9.78 -16.36 -2.89
CA VAL A 85 9.05 -15.97 -4.09
C VAL A 85 9.60 -14.72 -4.79
N LYS A 86 10.46 -13.92 -4.17
CA LYS A 86 10.92 -12.62 -4.66
C LYS A 86 11.42 -12.66 -6.10
N ASP A 87 12.16 -13.69 -6.49
CA ASP A 87 12.75 -13.82 -7.83
C ASP A 87 11.72 -14.22 -8.91
N LYS A 88 10.53 -14.66 -8.49
CA LYS A 88 9.41 -15.04 -9.37
C LYS A 88 8.41 -13.89 -9.54
N ILE A 89 8.37 -12.95 -8.61
CA ILE A 89 7.44 -11.82 -8.65
C ILE A 89 8.07 -10.66 -9.43
N ARG A 90 7.44 -10.31 -10.54
CA ARG A 90 7.86 -9.21 -11.42
C ARG A 90 7.19 -7.88 -11.08
N LYS A 91 6.02 -7.94 -10.45
CA LYS A 91 5.29 -6.75 -10.01
C LYS A 91 5.99 -6.14 -8.80
N PRO A 92 6.20 -4.82 -8.77
CA PRO A 92 6.67 -4.17 -7.55
C PRO A 92 5.71 -4.44 -6.40
N PHE A 93 6.24 -4.73 -5.23
CA PHE A 93 5.45 -4.82 -4.02
C PHE A 93 6.12 -4.06 -2.88
N LEU A 94 5.32 -3.61 -1.94
CA LEU A 94 5.74 -2.87 -0.76
C LEU A 94 5.09 -3.43 0.50
N LEU A 95 5.67 -3.13 1.65
CA LEU A 95 5.07 -3.47 2.94
C LEU A 95 4.42 -2.25 3.57
N MET A 96 3.30 -2.47 4.25
CA MET A 96 2.67 -1.50 5.15
C MET A 96 2.56 -2.10 6.54
N GLY A 97 3.03 -1.38 7.56
CA GLY A 97 2.96 -1.86 8.93
C GLY A 97 3.21 -0.76 9.96
N TYR A 98 2.87 -1.04 11.21
CA TYR A 98 2.99 -0.09 12.32
C TYR A 98 4.38 -0.10 12.93
N LEU A 99 4.79 1.06 13.42
CA LEU A 99 6.14 1.30 13.95
C LEU A 99 6.55 0.30 15.03
N ASN A 100 5.64 -0.07 15.92
CA ASN A 100 5.95 -1.03 17.00
C ASN A 100 6.43 -2.40 16.49
N SER A 101 5.87 -2.90 15.38
CA SER A 101 6.31 -4.16 14.78
C SER A 101 7.76 -4.08 14.28
N LEU A 102 8.14 -2.93 13.74
CA LEU A 102 9.51 -2.70 13.24
C LEU A 102 10.49 -2.54 14.40
N LEU A 103 10.10 -1.79 15.44
CA LEU A 103 10.93 -1.58 16.62
C LEU A 103 11.21 -2.88 17.37
N ALA A 104 10.22 -3.77 17.44
CA ALA A 104 10.38 -5.09 18.07
C ALA A 104 11.46 -5.94 17.37
N MET A 105 11.57 -5.86 16.04
CA MET A 105 12.62 -6.53 15.27
C MET A 105 13.97 -5.78 15.33
N GLY A 106 13.95 -4.49 15.59
CA GLY A 106 15.09 -3.58 15.46
C GLY A 106 15.18 -2.95 14.07
N ILE A 107 15.39 -1.63 14.04
CA ILE A 107 15.30 -0.81 12.80
C ILE A 107 16.27 -1.32 11.72
N GLU A 108 17.55 -1.53 12.04
CA GLU A 108 18.55 -2.00 11.08
C GLU A 108 18.18 -3.38 10.52
N THR A 109 17.84 -4.32 11.39
CA THR A 109 17.42 -5.68 11.02
C THR A 109 16.20 -5.68 10.11
N PHE A 110 15.21 -4.83 10.40
CA PHE A 110 14.02 -4.69 9.58
C PHE A 110 14.35 -4.24 8.14
N TYR A 111 15.14 -3.17 7.99
CA TYR A 111 15.51 -2.67 6.67
C TYR A 111 16.37 -3.66 5.88
N GLN A 112 17.27 -4.38 6.56
CA GLN A 112 18.04 -5.45 5.94
C GLN A 112 17.12 -6.58 5.44
N ASN A 113 16.19 -7.06 6.26
CA ASN A 113 15.22 -8.07 5.87
C ASN A 113 14.34 -7.62 4.70
N CYS A 114 13.92 -6.34 4.65
CA CYS A 114 13.21 -5.78 3.50
C CYS A 114 14.02 -5.97 2.21
N SER A 115 15.27 -5.51 2.20
CA SER A 115 16.16 -5.62 1.04
C SER A 115 16.36 -7.06 0.59
N GLU A 116 16.66 -7.96 1.54
CA GLU A 116 16.87 -9.40 1.26
C GLU A 116 15.62 -10.10 0.72
N SER A 117 14.43 -9.57 1.04
CA SER A 117 13.15 -10.12 0.62
C SER A 117 12.56 -9.46 -0.64
N GLY A 118 13.31 -8.55 -1.29
CA GLY A 118 12.87 -7.84 -2.49
C GLY A 118 11.90 -6.69 -2.22
N VAL A 119 11.76 -6.26 -0.97
CA VAL A 119 10.95 -5.10 -0.58
C VAL A 119 11.77 -3.83 -0.72
N HIS A 120 11.39 -2.95 -1.63
CA HIS A 120 12.10 -1.69 -1.87
C HIS A 120 11.36 -0.46 -1.36
N HIS A 121 10.12 -0.61 -0.92
CA HIS A 121 9.29 0.48 -0.40
C HIS A 121 8.51 0.01 0.82
N ILE A 122 8.33 0.93 1.80
CA ILE A 122 7.57 0.68 3.02
C ILE A 122 6.67 1.85 3.34
N ILE A 123 5.51 1.56 3.93
CA ILE A 123 4.59 2.51 4.53
C ILE A 123 4.56 2.25 6.03
N ILE A 124 4.81 3.28 6.83
CA ILE A 124 4.69 3.24 8.30
C ILE A 124 3.79 4.40 8.70
N PRO A 125 2.46 4.18 8.83
CA PRO A 125 1.48 5.26 8.98
C PRO A 125 1.69 6.12 10.23
N ASP A 126 2.20 5.52 11.29
CA ASP A 126 2.42 6.11 12.60
C ASP A 126 3.87 6.60 12.84
N LEU A 127 4.73 6.60 11.81
CA LEU A 127 6.10 7.12 11.90
C LEU A 127 6.15 8.60 11.50
N PRO A 128 6.46 9.52 12.43
CA PRO A 128 6.64 10.93 12.10
C PRO A 128 7.83 11.15 11.16
N ILE A 129 7.67 12.05 10.18
CA ILE A 129 8.70 12.27 9.15
C ILE A 129 10.05 12.69 9.76
N LYS A 130 10.05 13.53 10.79
CA LYS A 130 11.28 13.97 11.46
C LYS A 130 12.05 12.78 12.04
N GLU A 131 11.33 11.85 12.67
CA GLU A 131 11.91 10.62 13.21
C GLU A 131 12.35 9.69 12.09
N CYS A 132 11.56 9.56 11.04
CA CYS A 132 11.93 8.80 9.85
C CYS A 132 13.27 9.30 9.27
N LEU A 133 13.43 10.61 9.09
CA LEU A 133 14.64 11.19 8.54
C LEU A 133 15.85 11.06 9.48
N LYS A 134 15.63 11.08 10.79
CA LYS A 134 16.71 11.04 11.79
C LYS A 134 17.13 9.60 12.10
N GLU A 135 16.16 8.72 12.40
CA GLU A 135 16.42 7.39 12.96
C GLU A 135 16.37 6.27 11.92
N HIS A 136 15.52 6.39 10.90
CA HIS A 136 15.29 5.34 9.90
C HIS A 136 16.09 5.54 8.61
N LYS A 137 16.24 6.79 8.17
CA LYS A 137 16.86 7.11 6.87
C LYS A 137 18.26 6.50 6.67
N PRO A 138 19.18 6.47 7.64
CA PRO A 138 20.50 5.85 7.45
C PRO A 138 20.41 4.36 7.08
N PHE A 139 19.52 3.61 7.72
CA PHE A 139 19.31 2.18 7.44
C PHE A 139 18.54 1.98 6.15
N ALA A 140 17.54 2.82 5.88
CA ALA A 140 16.76 2.81 4.65
C ALA A 140 17.66 3.03 3.42
N ASP A 141 18.53 4.05 3.45
CA ASP A 141 19.46 4.34 2.36
C ASP A 141 20.49 3.21 2.17
N LYS A 142 21.05 2.66 3.27
CA LYS A 142 21.99 1.52 3.24
C LYS A 142 21.39 0.27 2.61
N SER A 143 20.10 0.02 2.85
CA SER A 143 19.37 -1.17 2.37
C SER A 143 18.68 -0.96 1.02
N GLY A 144 18.70 0.24 0.46
CA GLY A 144 18.00 0.56 -0.79
C GLY A 144 16.47 0.56 -0.66
N VAL A 145 15.95 0.71 0.57
CA VAL A 145 14.52 0.73 0.87
C VAL A 145 14.07 2.17 1.08
N SER A 146 12.95 2.56 0.50
CA SER A 146 12.45 3.94 0.57
C SER A 146 11.09 4.02 1.26
N PRO A 147 10.92 4.91 2.25
CA PRO A 147 9.61 5.19 2.82
C PRO A 147 8.67 5.83 1.81
N VAL A 148 7.40 5.45 1.86
CA VAL A 148 6.28 6.11 1.20
C VAL A 148 5.52 6.89 2.26
N PHE A 149 5.30 8.18 2.01
CA PHE A 149 4.69 9.06 3.00
C PHE A 149 3.21 9.30 2.71
N LEU A 150 2.44 9.45 3.79
CA LEU A 150 1.02 9.69 3.74
C LEU A 150 0.71 11.18 3.84
N ILE A 151 -0.30 11.60 3.09
CA ILE A 151 -0.95 12.91 3.24
C ILE A 151 -2.46 12.72 3.33
N THR A 152 -3.15 13.72 3.83
CA THR A 152 -4.62 13.80 3.85
C THR A 152 -5.06 15.06 3.12
N PRO A 153 -6.35 15.20 2.76
CA PRO A 153 -6.90 16.44 2.20
C PRO A 153 -6.68 17.69 3.06
N SER A 154 -6.45 17.51 4.38
CA SER A 154 -6.17 18.60 5.33
C SER A 154 -4.67 18.91 5.49
N THR A 155 -3.78 18.16 4.85
CA THR A 155 -2.33 18.38 4.93
C THR A 155 -1.98 19.73 4.27
N SER A 156 -1.20 20.57 4.98
CA SER A 156 -0.82 21.88 4.46
C SER A 156 0.08 21.78 3.21
N GLU A 157 -0.04 22.74 2.30
CA GLU A 157 0.77 22.80 1.07
C GLU A 157 2.27 22.73 1.37
N LYS A 158 2.74 23.46 2.37
CA LYS A 158 4.14 23.43 2.81
C LYS A 158 4.58 21.99 3.13
N ARG A 159 3.74 21.26 3.88
CA ARG A 159 4.03 19.89 4.26
C ARG A 159 4.01 18.93 3.09
N ILE A 160 3.08 19.11 2.15
CA ILE A 160 3.01 18.32 0.92
C ILE A 160 4.29 18.51 0.10
N ARG A 161 4.80 19.74 -0.06
CA ARG A 161 6.05 20.02 -0.79
C ARG A 161 7.28 19.44 -0.08
N GLU A 162 7.32 19.46 1.26
CA GLU A 162 8.37 18.79 2.03
C GLU A 162 8.38 17.28 1.74
N ILE A 163 7.20 16.64 1.78
CA ILE A 163 7.02 15.22 1.48
C ILE A 163 7.43 14.91 0.03
N ASP A 164 6.99 15.71 -0.91
CA ASP A 164 7.35 15.55 -2.33
C ASP A 164 8.86 15.62 -2.56
N GLY A 165 9.54 16.52 -1.83
CA GLY A 165 10.99 16.68 -1.92
C GLY A 165 11.81 15.47 -1.44
N ILE A 166 11.24 14.65 -0.54
CA ILE A 166 11.93 13.49 0.06
C ILE A 166 11.40 12.14 -0.42
N SER A 167 10.23 12.12 -1.04
CA SER A 167 9.61 10.89 -1.59
C SER A 167 10.40 10.36 -2.78
N LYS A 168 10.48 9.02 -2.90
CA LYS A 168 11.20 8.33 -3.99
C LYS A 168 10.32 7.34 -4.76
N ALA A 169 9.03 7.23 -4.44
CA ALA A 169 8.09 6.33 -5.10
C ALA A 169 6.82 7.07 -5.52
N PHE A 170 5.94 7.28 -4.59
CA PHE A 170 4.69 8.03 -4.75
C PHE A 170 4.32 8.68 -3.41
N ILE A 171 3.32 9.54 -3.43
CA ILE A 171 2.69 10.12 -2.25
C ILE A 171 1.35 9.41 -2.05
N TYR A 172 1.15 8.83 -0.88
CA TYR A 172 -0.09 8.15 -0.54
C TYR A 172 -1.11 9.15 0.00
N LEU A 173 -2.15 9.43 -0.77
CA LEU A 173 -3.24 10.31 -0.34
C LEU A 173 -4.35 9.49 0.31
N VAL A 174 -4.44 9.59 1.63
CA VAL A 174 -5.50 8.95 2.42
C VAL A 174 -6.76 9.82 2.33
N SER A 175 -7.77 9.35 1.58
CA SER A 175 -9.08 9.97 1.55
C SER A 175 -9.98 9.33 2.61
N GLY A 176 -10.65 10.14 3.45
CA GLY A 176 -11.58 9.61 4.46
C GLY A 176 -12.86 9.03 3.83
N ASN A 177 -13.48 8.06 4.50
CA ASN A 177 -14.84 7.59 4.15
C ASN A 177 -15.88 8.67 4.54
N THR A 178 -16.13 9.65 3.68
CA THR A 178 -17.18 10.64 3.91
C THR A 178 -18.46 10.20 3.23
N THR A 179 -19.51 9.97 4.02
CA THR A 179 -20.81 9.47 3.55
C THR A 179 -21.84 10.59 3.29
N THR A 180 -21.53 11.86 3.54
CA THR A 180 -22.46 12.98 3.40
C THR A 180 -22.04 13.93 2.26
N GLY A 181 -22.97 14.32 1.39
CA GLY A 181 -22.77 15.07 0.15
C GLY A 181 -21.79 16.25 0.25
N ASN A 182 -22.01 17.21 1.16
CA ASN A 182 -21.15 18.39 1.29
C ASN A 182 -19.69 18.06 1.70
N GLN A 183 -19.48 17.04 2.55
CA GLN A 183 -18.14 16.62 2.94
C GLN A 183 -17.40 15.92 1.80
N SER A 184 -18.13 15.16 0.96
CA SER A 184 -17.56 14.51 -0.22
C SER A 184 -17.11 15.53 -1.27
N GLU A 185 -17.87 16.61 -1.49
CA GLU A 185 -17.49 17.68 -2.41
C GLU A 185 -16.26 18.45 -1.92
N MET A 186 -16.24 18.83 -0.63
CA MET A 186 -15.08 19.52 -0.02
C MET A 186 -13.81 18.67 -0.10
N GLN A 187 -13.92 17.36 0.10
CA GLN A 187 -12.80 16.43 -0.01
C GLN A 187 -12.30 16.34 -1.45
N THR A 188 -13.21 16.24 -2.42
CA THR A 188 -12.86 16.21 -3.86
C THR A 188 -12.14 17.48 -4.28
N GLU A 189 -12.60 18.65 -3.85
CA GLU A 189 -11.94 19.91 -4.14
C GLU A 189 -10.55 20.02 -3.49
N ALA A 190 -10.37 19.50 -2.27
CA ALA A 190 -9.06 19.44 -1.63
C ALA A 190 -8.10 18.51 -2.39
N ILE A 191 -8.57 17.36 -2.85
CA ILE A 191 -7.79 16.43 -3.69
C ILE A 191 -7.37 17.13 -4.99
N LYS A 192 -8.28 17.78 -5.70
CA LYS A 192 -7.97 18.55 -6.92
C LYS A 192 -6.91 19.62 -6.69
N LYS A 193 -6.97 20.34 -5.56
CA LYS A 193 -5.94 21.32 -5.20
C LYS A 193 -4.57 20.67 -5.02
N ILE A 194 -4.51 19.51 -4.36
CA ILE A 194 -3.26 18.77 -4.14
C ILE A 194 -2.67 18.30 -5.48
N THR A 195 -3.46 17.67 -6.33
CA THR A 195 -2.99 17.16 -7.62
C THR A 195 -2.63 18.26 -8.61
N ALA A 196 -3.24 19.44 -8.50
CA ALA A 196 -2.86 20.64 -9.26
C ALA A 196 -1.51 21.26 -8.86
N MET A 197 -0.91 20.83 -7.73
CA MET A 197 0.36 21.39 -7.23
C MET A 197 1.59 21.05 -8.08
N LYS A 198 1.46 20.23 -9.13
CA LYS A 198 2.56 19.77 -10.01
C LYS A 198 3.71 19.17 -9.19
N LEU A 199 3.39 18.16 -8.40
CA LEU A 199 4.34 17.43 -7.57
C LEU A 199 5.29 16.62 -8.47
N LYS A 200 6.50 16.33 -7.98
CA LYS A 200 7.50 15.50 -8.67
C LYS A 200 7.13 14.02 -8.61
N ASN A 201 6.48 13.63 -7.52
CA ASN A 201 6.08 12.25 -7.30
C ASN A 201 4.59 12.08 -7.64
N PRO A 202 4.20 10.92 -8.22
CA PRO A 202 2.81 10.62 -8.45
C PRO A 202 2.02 10.54 -7.13
N VAL A 203 0.74 10.84 -7.21
CA VAL A 203 -0.19 10.76 -6.07
C VAL A 203 -1.12 9.57 -6.28
N ILE A 204 -1.15 8.65 -5.32
CA ILE A 204 -2.02 7.47 -5.34
C ILE A 204 -3.05 7.60 -4.21
N ILE A 205 -4.33 7.47 -4.55
CA ILE A 205 -5.43 7.57 -3.59
C ILE A 205 -5.69 6.20 -2.95
N GLY A 206 -5.71 6.15 -1.64
CA GLY A 206 -6.18 5.01 -0.86
C GLY A 206 -7.41 5.36 -0.03
N PHE A 207 -8.16 4.33 0.35
CA PHE A 207 -9.44 4.35 1.06
C PHE A 207 -10.67 4.69 0.20
N GLY A 208 -11.77 3.99 0.53
CA GLY A 208 -13.09 4.21 -0.06
C GLY A 208 -13.30 3.59 -1.44
N ILE A 209 -12.29 3.01 -2.06
CA ILE A 209 -12.38 2.41 -3.40
C ILE A 209 -12.92 0.98 -3.28
N LYS A 210 -14.10 0.72 -3.84
CA LYS A 210 -14.78 -0.58 -3.72
C LYS A 210 -15.02 -1.27 -5.05
N ASN A 211 -15.17 -0.50 -6.12
CA ASN A 211 -15.56 -0.96 -7.42
C ASN A 211 -14.91 -0.14 -8.53
N ARG A 212 -15.22 -0.47 -9.78
CA ARG A 212 -14.71 0.23 -10.95
C ARG A 212 -15.05 1.72 -10.99
N ALA A 213 -16.28 2.10 -10.62
CA ALA A 213 -16.70 3.50 -10.65
C ALA A 213 -15.86 4.35 -9.68
N ASP A 214 -15.64 3.85 -8.46
CA ASP A 214 -14.78 4.50 -7.49
C ASP A 214 -13.34 4.59 -7.99
N PHE A 215 -12.82 3.51 -8.61
CA PHE A 215 -11.48 3.48 -9.20
C PHE A 215 -11.32 4.52 -10.31
N GLN A 216 -12.28 4.61 -11.23
CA GLN A 216 -12.28 5.59 -12.31
C GLN A 216 -12.34 7.02 -11.76
N GLN A 217 -13.16 7.26 -10.75
CA GLN A 217 -13.24 8.56 -10.08
C GLN A 217 -11.89 8.93 -9.45
N ALA A 218 -11.24 8.02 -8.74
CA ALA A 218 -9.92 8.26 -8.17
C ALA A 218 -8.88 8.55 -9.26
N CYS A 219 -8.86 7.79 -10.34
CA CYS A 219 -7.98 8.00 -11.49
C CYS A 219 -8.24 9.30 -12.26
N SER A 220 -9.45 9.85 -12.19
CA SER A 220 -9.74 11.18 -12.74
C SER A 220 -9.15 12.32 -11.91
N LEU A 221 -8.79 12.05 -10.66
CA LEU A 221 -8.27 13.02 -9.70
C LEU A 221 -6.76 12.86 -9.43
N ALA A 222 -6.21 11.66 -9.58
CA ALA A 222 -4.84 11.32 -9.22
C ALA A 222 -4.23 10.28 -10.17
N ASP A 223 -2.98 9.89 -9.96
CA ASP A 223 -2.25 8.96 -10.83
C ASP A 223 -2.68 7.50 -10.69
N GLY A 224 -3.54 7.19 -9.73
CA GLY A 224 -4.06 5.84 -9.50
C GLY A 224 -4.70 5.67 -8.13
N ALA A 225 -5.08 4.42 -7.82
CA ALA A 225 -5.72 4.09 -6.56
C ALA A 225 -5.30 2.73 -6.00
N ILE A 226 -5.47 2.59 -4.68
CA ILE A 226 -5.23 1.36 -3.91
C ILE A 226 -6.57 0.86 -3.38
N ILE A 227 -6.87 -0.41 -3.63
CA ILE A 227 -8.08 -1.08 -3.16
C ILE A 227 -7.70 -2.03 -2.01
N GLY A 228 -8.17 -1.73 -0.80
CA GLY A 228 -7.91 -2.54 0.39
C GLY A 228 -9.10 -3.42 0.76
N SER A 229 -10.05 -2.88 1.53
CA SER A 229 -11.15 -3.63 2.14
C SER A 229 -11.98 -4.44 1.14
N ALA A 230 -12.22 -3.92 -0.06
CA ALA A 230 -12.96 -4.66 -1.08
C ALA A 230 -12.18 -5.90 -1.54
N PHE A 231 -10.86 -5.80 -1.74
CA PHE A 231 -10.01 -6.92 -2.11
C PHE A 231 -9.91 -7.96 -0.98
N ILE A 232 -9.76 -7.52 0.29
CA ILE A 232 -9.78 -8.41 1.45
C ILE A 232 -11.10 -9.20 1.52
N ASN A 233 -12.25 -8.56 1.26
CA ASN A 233 -13.54 -9.23 1.24
C ASN A 233 -13.63 -10.30 0.13
N ILE A 234 -13.07 -10.05 -1.05
CA ILE A 234 -13.00 -11.04 -2.12
C ILE A 234 -12.24 -12.27 -1.66
N ILE A 235 -11.03 -12.11 -1.13
CA ILE A 235 -10.23 -13.25 -0.67
C ILE A 235 -10.82 -13.96 0.55
N ALA A 236 -11.54 -13.24 1.42
CA ALA A 236 -12.23 -13.81 2.58
C ALA A 236 -13.40 -14.71 2.22
N GLN A 237 -14.14 -14.36 1.16
CA GLN A 237 -15.36 -15.05 0.73
C GLN A 237 -15.09 -16.08 -0.38
N SER A 238 -13.89 -16.08 -0.94
CA SER A 238 -13.55 -16.93 -2.07
C SER A 238 -13.41 -18.39 -1.68
N ASN A 239 -14.03 -19.27 -2.49
CA ASN A 239 -13.75 -20.70 -2.48
C ASN A 239 -12.63 -21.06 -3.47
N ASN A 240 -12.27 -20.15 -4.39
CA ASN A 240 -11.22 -20.34 -5.40
C ASN A 240 -10.55 -19.01 -5.75
N ILE A 241 -9.55 -18.62 -4.96
CA ILE A 241 -8.83 -17.35 -5.17
C ILE A 241 -8.09 -17.29 -6.52
N GLN A 242 -7.73 -18.45 -7.10
CA GLN A 242 -7.09 -18.53 -8.43
C GLN A 242 -8.00 -17.99 -9.54
N GLN A 243 -9.31 -18.06 -9.36
CA GLN A 243 -10.30 -17.54 -10.29
C GLN A 243 -10.81 -16.15 -9.88
N ASP A 244 -11.13 -15.97 -8.60
CA ASP A 244 -11.85 -14.78 -8.12
C ASP A 244 -10.96 -13.54 -8.11
N ILE A 245 -9.65 -13.68 -7.80
CA ILE A 245 -8.71 -12.55 -7.83
C ILE A 245 -8.54 -11.98 -9.25
N PRO A 246 -8.20 -12.79 -10.28
CA PRO A 246 -8.12 -12.27 -11.65
C PRO A 246 -9.42 -11.65 -12.14
N GLN A 247 -10.57 -12.27 -11.85
CA GLN A 247 -11.87 -11.75 -12.21
C GLN A 247 -12.16 -10.37 -11.58
N PHE A 248 -11.86 -10.22 -10.30
CA PHE A 248 -11.98 -8.93 -9.61
C PHE A 248 -11.12 -7.85 -10.28
N ILE A 249 -9.84 -8.14 -10.54
CA ILE A 249 -8.92 -7.19 -11.19
C ILE A 249 -9.39 -6.82 -12.60
N GLN A 250 -9.88 -7.79 -13.37
CA GLN A 250 -10.45 -7.55 -14.70
C GLN A 250 -11.67 -6.62 -14.63
N GLN A 251 -12.58 -6.84 -13.67
CA GLN A 251 -13.76 -5.98 -13.45
C GLN A 251 -13.37 -4.54 -13.13
N ILE A 252 -12.34 -4.33 -12.29
CA ILE A 252 -11.87 -2.98 -11.94
C ILE A 252 -11.23 -2.29 -13.15
N LYS A 253 -10.34 -2.97 -13.88
CA LYS A 253 -9.60 -2.40 -15.03
C LYS A 253 -10.42 -2.39 -16.33
N ASN A 254 -11.48 -3.18 -16.44
CA ASN A 254 -12.28 -3.37 -17.66
C ASN A 254 -11.49 -3.90 -18.86
N ILE A 255 -10.82 -4.99 -18.64
CA ILE A 255 -10.01 -5.72 -19.65
C ILE A 255 -10.46 -7.18 -19.72
#